data_314c75b64d9b165345b6e3ad37f6c64a
#
_entry.id   314c75b64d9b165345b6e3ad37f6c64a
#
_cell.length_a   1.000
_cell.length_b   1.000
_cell.length_c   1.000
_cell.angle_alpha   90.00
_cell.angle_beta   90.00
_cell.angle_gamma   90.00
#
_symmetry.space_group_name_H-M   'P 1'
#
loop_
_entity.id
_entity.type
_entity.pdbx_description
1 polymer ?
#
loop_
_entity_poly.entity_id
_entity_poly.type
_entity_poly.pdbx_seq_one_letter_code
_entity_poly.pdbx_strand_id
1 'polypeptide(L)'
;IKAQASERHLTGDTEVSTVINPAGTATTHEEVGSLNTANTVSITYNNGNGQINGALRILITLTLIALAPTIIIMMTSFTRIIIVLHFTRSALNTQTAPPNQILIGLALILTFFIMEPTITRINEEAIQPFEAGTIDQSEALEKGMAPLREFMYPQTQVKDVELFMDIAGLEWDGTLEDIPNSVLVPSFMISELRTAFWIGFMIYIPFIVIDMVVASTLM
;
A
#
# COMPACT_ATOMS: atom_id res chain seq x y z
N ILE A 1 22.98 -55.91 -42.27
CA ILE A 1 23.29 -55.24 -41.02
C ILE A 1 21.97 -54.83 -40.41
N LYS A 2 21.49 -55.60 -39.37
CA LYS A 2 20.25 -55.33 -38.64
C LYS A 2 20.52 -54.26 -37.57
N ALA A 3 19.81 -53.16 -37.66
CA ALA A 3 19.72 -52.18 -36.51
C ALA A 3 18.71 -52.75 -35.52
N GLN A 4 19.15 -53.07 -34.32
CA GLN A 4 18.29 -53.37 -33.18
C GLN A 4 17.73 -52.06 -32.63
N ALA A 5 16.39 -51.88 -32.75
CA ALA A 5 15.67 -50.87 -32.00
C ALA A 5 15.59 -51.34 -30.55
N SER A 6 16.23 -50.62 -29.65
CA SER A 6 16.08 -50.79 -28.21
C SER A 6 14.76 -50.12 -27.78
N GLU A 7 13.76 -50.95 -27.48
CA GLU A 7 12.55 -50.53 -26.77
C GLU A 7 12.94 -50.02 -25.36
N ARG A 8 12.86 -48.73 -25.15
CA ARG A 8 12.91 -48.19 -23.81
C ARG A 8 11.54 -48.32 -23.17
N HIS A 9 11.44 -49.26 -22.24
CA HIS A 9 10.29 -49.39 -21.35
C HIS A 9 10.20 -48.14 -20.47
N LEU A 10 9.21 -47.31 -20.73
CA LEU A 10 8.86 -46.18 -19.89
C LEU A 10 8.07 -46.74 -18.69
N THR A 11 8.78 -47.09 -17.62
CA THR A 11 8.15 -47.21 -16.28
C THR A 11 7.99 -45.80 -15.76
N GLY A 12 6.75 -45.46 -15.36
CA GLY A 12 6.34 -44.18 -14.89
C GLY A 12 7.10 -43.71 -13.62
N ASP A 13 6.95 -42.42 -13.37
CA ASP A 13 7.26 -41.71 -12.12
C ASP A 13 8.72 -41.32 -11.92
N THR A 14 9.22 -40.45 -12.79
CA THR A 14 10.06 -39.29 -12.38
C THR A 14 10.20 -38.38 -13.62
N GLU A 15 9.36 -37.35 -13.66
CA GLU A 15 9.64 -36.24 -14.59
C GLU A 15 10.89 -35.51 -14.09
N VAL A 16 12.02 -35.85 -14.72
CA VAL A 16 13.25 -35.07 -14.52
C VAL A 16 13.09 -33.77 -15.32
N SER A 17 12.65 -32.75 -14.67
CA SER A 17 12.63 -31.39 -15.23
C SER A 17 14.06 -30.89 -15.37
N THR A 18 14.56 -30.84 -16.59
CA THR A 18 15.89 -30.30 -16.92
C THR A 18 15.78 -28.80 -17.18
N VAL A 19 16.52 -27.99 -16.45
CA VAL A 19 16.65 -26.54 -16.69
C VAL A 19 17.90 -26.33 -17.55
N ILE A 20 17.72 -25.66 -18.69
CA ILE A 20 18.83 -25.29 -19.58
C ILE A 20 19.36 -23.94 -19.12
N ASN A 21 20.64 -23.88 -18.71
CA ASN A 21 21.28 -22.62 -18.35
C ASN A 21 21.77 -21.84 -19.59
N PRO A 22 22.17 -20.57 -19.51
CA PRO A 22 22.60 -19.75 -20.64
C PRO A 22 23.86 -20.28 -21.36
N ALA A 23 24.60 -21.24 -20.80
CA ALA A 23 25.75 -21.89 -21.42
C ALA A 23 25.35 -23.15 -22.19
N GLY A 24 24.06 -23.50 -22.25
CA GLY A 24 23.58 -24.68 -23.03
C GLY A 24 23.80 -26.04 -22.37
N THR A 25 24.24 -26.09 -21.11
CA THR A 25 24.37 -27.31 -20.30
C THR A 25 23.09 -27.58 -19.52
N ALA A 26 22.57 -28.80 -19.57
CA ALA A 26 21.40 -29.23 -18.80
C ALA A 26 21.84 -29.52 -17.34
N THR A 27 21.26 -28.87 -16.36
CA THR A 27 21.46 -29.17 -14.95
C THR A 27 20.31 -29.99 -14.39
N THR A 28 20.64 -30.95 -13.51
CA THR A 28 19.62 -31.75 -12.80
C THR A 28 19.05 -31.02 -11.61
N HIS A 29 17.89 -31.46 -11.12
CA HIS A 29 17.25 -30.84 -9.95
C HIS A 29 18.13 -30.80 -8.68
N GLU A 30 19.06 -31.74 -8.50
CA GLU A 30 20.00 -31.78 -7.38
C GLU A 30 21.06 -30.68 -7.49
N GLU A 31 21.54 -30.37 -8.70
CA GLU A 31 22.53 -29.30 -8.90
C GLU A 31 21.93 -27.90 -8.72
N VAL A 32 20.63 -27.74 -9.09
CA VAL A 32 19.92 -26.47 -8.86
C VAL A 32 19.70 -26.21 -7.37
N GLY A 33 19.50 -27.26 -6.55
CA GLY A 33 19.35 -27.14 -5.10
C GLY A 33 20.62 -26.69 -4.38
N SER A 34 21.79 -26.84 -4.99
CA SER A 34 23.09 -26.39 -4.42
C SER A 34 23.44 -24.95 -4.79
N LEU A 35 22.78 -24.36 -5.79
CA LEU A 35 22.93 -22.95 -6.11
C LEU A 35 22.23 -22.13 -5.03
N ASN A 36 22.97 -21.25 -4.39
CA ASN A 36 22.46 -20.37 -3.33
C ASN A 36 21.32 -19.46 -3.87
N THR A 37 20.07 -19.94 -3.76
CA THR A 37 18.87 -19.29 -4.26
C THR A 37 18.25 -18.33 -3.25
N ALA A 38 19.02 -17.85 -2.27
CA ALA A 38 18.55 -16.96 -1.21
C ALA A 38 17.78 -15.69 -1.71
N ASN A 39 17.89 -15.38 -3.01
CA ASN A 39 17.21 -14.24 -3.64
C ASN A 39 16.34 -14.61 -4.86
N THR A 40 16.01 -15.88 -5.07
CA THR A 40 15.14 -16.27 -6.18
C THR A 40 13.71 -16.51 -5.69
N VAL A 41 12.77 -15.74 -6.23
CA VAL A 41 11.33 -16.03 -6.08
C VAL A 41 11.01 -17.23 -6.95
N SER A 42 10.92 -18.43 -6.37
CA SER A 42 10.48 -19.63 -7.07
C SER A 42 8.96 -19.65 -7.18
N ILE A 43 8.44 -19.51 -8.41
CA ILE A 43 7.03 -19.57 -8.70
C ILE A 43 6.70 -21.02 -9.12
N THR A 44 6.12 -21.78 -8.22
CA THR A 44 5.70 -23.17 -8.50
C THR A 44 4.26 -23.17 -9.04
N TYR A 45 4.08 -23.58 -10.28
CA TYR A 45 2.76 -23.80 -10.87
C TYR A 45 2.22 -25.17 -10.45
N ASN A 46 1.24 -25.18 -9.56
CA ASN A 46 0.52 -26.42 -9.22
C ASN A 46 -0.84 -26.44 -9.94
N ASN A 47 -1.00 -27.33 -10.89
CA ASN A 47 -2.20 -27.48 -11.74
C ASN A 47 -3.20 -28.48 -11.14
N GLY A 48 -3.49 -28.39 -9.84
CA GLY A 48 -4.45 -29.22 -9.11
C GLY A 48 -5.86 -28.60 -9.08
N ASN A 49 -6.86 -29.40 -9.44
CA ASN A 49 -8.29 -29.09 -9.50
C ASN A 49 -8.79 -28.16 -8.38
N GLY A 50 -9.33 -26.98 -8.76
CA GLY A 50 -10.08 -26.09 -7.89
C GLY A 50 -9.30 -24.93 -7.27
N GLN A 51 -7.98 -24.80 -7.53
CA GLN A 51 -7.18 -23.67 -7.09
C GLN A 51 -7.08 -22.61 -8.20
N ILE A 52 -7.13 -21.34 -7.78
CA ILE A 52 -6.87 -20.18 -8.63
C ILE A 52 -5.62 -20.46 -9.45
N ASN A 53 -5.71 -20.40 -10.80
CA ASN A 53 -4.57 -20.61 -11.70
C ASN A 53 -3.35 -19.84 -11.20
N GLY A 54 -2.17 -20.47 -11.15
CA GLY A 54 -0.94 -19.85 -10.65
C GLY A 54 -0.67 -18.47 -11.28
N ALA A 55 -0.98 -18.32 -12.58
CA ALA A 55 -0.92 -17.05 -13.28
C ALA A 55 -1.84 -15.98 -12.67
N LEU A 56 -3.06 -16.33 -12.28
CA LEU A 56 -3.99 -15.41 -11.64
C LEU A 56 -3.51 -15.00 -10.23
N ARG A 57 -2.95 -15.94 -9.47
CA ARG A 57 -2.35 -15.64 -8.15
C ARG A 57 -1.17 -14.67 -8.28
N ILE A 58 -0.29 -14.89 -9.27
CA ILE A 58 0.83 -13.98 -9.54
C ILE A 58 0.30 -12.61 -9.92
N LEU A 59 -0.69 -12.54 -10.82
CA LEU A 59 -1.29 -11.28 -11.24
C LEU A 59 -1.88 -10.51 -10.05
N ILE A 60 -2.65 -11.18 -9.20
CA ILE A 60 -3.23 -10.57 -7.98
C ILE A 60 -2.12 -10.09 -7.05
N THR A 61 -1.10 -10.92 -6.78
CA THR A 61 0.00 -10.54 -5.88
C THR A 61 0.77 -9.34 -6.43
N LEU A 62 1.09 -9.34 -7.73
CA LEU A 62 1.78 -8.22 -8.37
C LEU A 62 0.94 -6.93 -8.32
N THR A 63 -0.37 -7.04 -8.54
CA THR A 63 -1.31 -5.91 -8.44
C THR A 63 -1.36 -5.36 -7.01
N LEU A 64 -1.43 -6.22 -5.99
CA LEU A 64 -1.41 -5.81 -4.58
C LEU A 64 -0.10 -5.10 -4.22
N ILE A 65 1.05 -5.63 -4.65
CA ILE A 65 2.35 -5.00 -4.42
C ILE A 65 2.43 -3.62 -5.11
N ALA A 66 1.88 -3.50 -6.32
CA ALA A 66 1.86 -2.22 -7.05
C ALA A 66 0.95 -1.18 -6.40
N LEU A 67 -0.14 -1.59 -5.75
CA LEU A 67 -1.08 -0.70 -5.05
C LEU A 67 -0.65 -0.35 -3.61
N ALA A 68 0.19 -1.18 -2.98
CA ALA A 68 0.59 -1.00 -1.58
C ALA A 68 1.15 0.40 -1.26
N PRO A 69 2.07 1.00 -2.06
CA PRO A 69 2.58 2.34 -1.79
C PRO A 69 1.48 3.40 -1.76
N THR A 70 0.50 3.31 -2.65
CA THR A 70 -0.62 4.25 -2.72
C THR A 70 -1.51 4.14 -1.48
N ILE A 71 -1.82 2.92 -1.04
CA ILE A 71 -2.63 2.68 0.16
C ILE A 71 -1.89 3.22 1.40
N ILE A 72 -0.59 2.96 1.53
CA ILE A 72 0.22 3.44 2.65
C ILE A 72 0.22 4.98 2.71
N ILE A 73 0.43 5.66 1.58
CA ILE A 73 0.39 7.13 1.51
C ILE A 73 -0.99 7.66 1.94
N MET A 74 -2.08 6.99 1.53
CA MET A 74 -3.44 7.36 1.91
C MET A 74 -3.74 7.16 3.41
N MET A 75 -2.98 6.30 4.12
CA MET A 75 -3.08 6.10 5.57
C MET A 75 -2.26 7.12 6.38
N THR A 76 -1.68 8.12 5.72
CA THR A 76 -0.87 9.19 6.33
C THR A 76 -1.57 10.54 6.24
N SER A 77 -0.95 11.60 6.78
CA SER A 77 -1.43 12.99 6.65
C SER A 77 -1.32 13.56 5.22
N PHE A 78 -0.75 12.83 4.27
CA PHE A 78 -0.48 13.29 2.90
C PHE A 78 -1.74 13.82 2.21
N THR A 79 -2.85 13.09 2.29
CA THR A 79 -4.12 13.47 1.63
C THR A 79 -4.61 14.83 2.10
N ARG A 80 -4.60 15.09 3.41
CA ARG A 80 -4.98 16.39 3.98
C ARG A 80 -4.07 17.51 3.48
N ILE A 81 -2.77 17.29 3.57
CA ILE A 81 -1.76 18.31 3.21
C ILE A 81 -1.84 18.68 1.73
N ILE A 82 -1.90 17.71 0.83
CA ILE A 82 -1.92 17.98 -0.61
C ILE A 82 -3.17 18.75 -1.03
N ILE A 83 -4.33 18.40 -0.46
CA ILE A 83 -5.59 19.09 -0.75
C ILE A 83 -5.54 20.53 -0.24
N VAL A 84 -5.09 20.76 1.00
CA VAL A 84 -4.97 22.11 1.58
C VAL A 84 -3.99 22.96 0.76
N LEU A 85 -2.85 22.41 0.32
CA LEU A 85 -1.90 23.13 -0.55
C LEU A 85 -2.51 23.50 -1.90
N HIS A 86 -3.33 22.62 -2.48
CA HIS A 86 -4.05 22.93 -3.70
C HIS A 86 -5.07 24.07 -3.52
N PHE A 87 -5.82 24.08 -2.41
CA PHE A 87 -6.73 25.18 -2.09
C PHE A 87 -5.99 26.48 -1.85
N THR A 88 -4.87 26.44 -1.14
CA THR A 88 -4.02 27.63 -0.89
C THR A 88 -3.53 28.23 -2.22
N ARG A 89 -3.03 27.40 -3.13
CA ARG A 89 -2.64 27.87 -4.48
C ARG A 89 -3.81 28.52 -5.23
N SER A 90 -4.97 27.88 -5.18
CA SER A 90 -6.18 28.39 -5.85
C SER A 90 -6.65 29.70 -5.24
N ALA A 91 -6.59 29.84 -3.90
CA ALA A 91 -6.96 31.04 -3.17
C ALA A 91 -6.06 32.26 -3.54
N LEU A 92 -4.77 32.00 -3.81
CA LEU A 92 -3.82 33.04 -4.27
C LEU A 92 -4.03 33.43 -5.76
N ASN A 93 -5.06 32.92 -6.40
CA ASN A 93 -5.37 33.14 -7.83
C ASN A 93 -4.21 32.75 -8.78
N THR A 94 -3.32 31.90 -8.34
CA THR A 94 -2.18 31.39 -9.12
C THR A 94 -2.55 30.04 -9.73
N GLN A 95 -2.96 30.05 -11.02
CA GLN A 95 -3.44 28.82 -11.68
C GLN A 95 -2.32 27.80 -11.96
N THR A 96 -1.09 28.26 -12.18
CA THR A 96 0.03 27.42 -12.63
C THR A 96 1.25 27.42 -11.71
N ALA A 97 1.37 28.39 -10.80
CA ALA A 97 2.52 28.53 -9.89
C ALA A 97 2.08 28.39 -8.42
N PRO A 98 2.74 27.54 -7.61
CA PRO A 98 3.82 26.61 -7.97
C PRO A 98 3.33 25.40 -8.79
N PRO A 99 4.18 24.75 -9.61
CA PRO A 99 3.86 23.53 -10.33
C PRO A 99 3.44 22.38 -9.40
N ASN A 100 2.59 21.45 -9.89
CA ASN A 100 2.08 20.33 -9.10
C ASN A 100 3.19 19.48 -8.46
N GLN A 101 4.31 19.28 -9.15
CA GLN A 101 5.44 18.51 -8.63
C GLN A 101 6.02 19.14 -7.35
N ILE A 102 6.08 20.48 -7.28
CA ILE A 102 6.55 21.19 -6.09
C ILE A 102 5.57 21.01 -4.93
N LEU A 103 4.26 21.10 -5.20
CA LEU A 103 3.24 20.86 -4.16
C LEU A 103 3.28 19.43 -3.64
N ILE A 104 3.42 18.45 -4.53
CA ILE A 104 3.56 17.03 -4.14
C ILE A 104 4.84 16.82 -3.31
N GLY A 105 5.97 17.39 -3.75
CA GLY A 105 7.23 17.31 -3.02
C GLY A 105 7.13 17.92 -1.62
N LEU A 106 6.52 19.10 -1.52
CA LEU A 106 6.28 19.76 -0.22
C LEU A 106 5.35 18.95 0.66
N ALA A 107 4.26 18.42 0.09
CA ALA A 107 3.32 17.56 0.83
C ALA A 107 4.02 16.31 1.38
N LEU A 108 4.90 15.66 0.59
CA LEU A 108 5.67 14.51 1.03
C LEU A 108 6.62 14.87 2.19
N ILE A 109 7.37 15.97 2.06
CA ILE A 109 8.30 16.41 3.13
C ILE A 109 7.55 16.66 4.42
N LEU A 110 6.41 17.39 4.36
CA LEU A 110 5.58 17.66 5.53
C LEU A 110 4.98 16.37 6.11
N THR A 111 4.57 15.45 5.25
CA THR A 111 4.06 14.15 5.67
C THR A 111 5.11 13.36 6.42
N PHE A 112 6.33 13.25 5.90
CA PHE A 112 7.42 12.56 6.59
C PHE A 112 7.72 13.19 7.95
N PHE A 113 7.72 14.51 8.03
CA PHE A 113 7.94 15.22 9.29
C PHE A 113 6.84 14.91 10.33
N ILE A 114 5.56 14.92 9.91
CA ILE A 114 4.43 14.63 10.81
C ILE A 114 4.39 13.16 11.21
N MET A 115 4.74 12.27 10.27
CA MET A 115 4.70 10.82 10.48
C MET A 115 5.97 10.24 11.13
N GLU A 116 7.01 11.06 11.35
CA GLU A 116 8.27 10.62 11.94
C GLU A 116 8.09 9.75 13.20
N PRO A 117 7.30 10.16 14.23
CA PRO A 117 7.11 9.33 15.41
C PRO A 117 6.43 7.99 15.10
N THR A 118 5.48 7.97 14.18
CA THR A 118 4.79 6.74 13.77
C THR A 118 5.75 5.81 13.00
N ILE A 119 6.55 6.36 12.08
CA ILE A 119 7.54 5.60 11.30
C ILE A 119 8.61 5.02 12.21
N THR A 120 9.09 5.78 13.19
CA THR A 120 10.07 5.31 14.17
C THR A 120 9.54 4.12 14.95
N ARG A 121 8.31 4.19 15.44
CA ARG A 121 7.67 3.07 16.14
C ARG A 121 7.49 1.84 15.24
N ILE A 122 7.09 2.01 14.00
CA ILE A 122 6.99 0.90 13.03
C ILE A 122 8.36 0.23 12.85
N ASN A 123 9.41 1.03 12.75
CA ASN A 123 10.76 0.50 12.61
C ASN A 123 11.20 -0.31 13.85
N GLU A 124 10.97 0.22 15.05
CA GLU A 124 11.38 -0.41 16.31
C GLU A 124 10.53 -1.63 16.68
N GLU A 125 9.22 -1.55 16.48
CA GLU A 125 8.27 -2.57 16.94
C GLU A 125 8.06 -3.70 15.90
N ALA A 126 8.26 -3.42 14.60
CA ALA A 126 7.98 -4.37 13.54
C ALA A 126 9.21 -4.70 12.66
N ILE A 127 9.87 -3.68 12.07
CA ILE A 127 10.91 -3.93 11.06
C ILE A 127 12.16 -4.54 11.70
N GLN A 128 12.71 -3.93 12.73
CA GLN A 128 13.92 -4.43 13.40
C GLN A 128 13.74 -5.84 13.99
N PRO A 129 12.64 -6.17 14.73
CA PRO A 129 12.42 -7.52 15.22
C PRO A 129 12.22 -8.55 14.08
N PHE A 130 11.61 -8.15 12.97
CA PHE A 130 11.46 -9.02 11.81
C PHE A 130 12.81 -9.30 11.13
N GLU A 131 13.65 -8.29 10.92
CA GLU A 131 15.01 -8.45 10.39
C GLU A 131 15.90 -9.29 11.31
N ALA A 132 15.72 -9.18 12.62
CA ALA A 132 16.41 -10.01 13.61
C ALA A 132 15.89 -11.46 13.68
N GLY A 133 14.80 -11.77 12.95
CA GLY A 133 14.19 -13.10 12.95
C GLY A 133 13.48 -13.48 14.26
N THR A 134 13.15 -12.49 15.11
CA THR A 134 12.48 -12.71 16.40
C THR A 134 10.96 -12.80 16.29
N ILE A 135 10.39 -12.27 15.23
CA ILE A 135 8.97 -12.32 14.90
C ILE A 135 8.77 -12.82 13.48
N ASP A 136 7.61 -13.42 13.21
CA ASP A 136 7.24 -13.86 11.87
C ASP A 136 6.62 -12.72 11.04
N GLN A 137 6.33 -13.00 9.76
CA GLN A 137 5.77 -12.00 8.84
C GLN A 137 4.36 -11.52 9.27
N SER A 138 3.53 -12.39 9.83
CA SER A 138 2.18 -12.05 10.26
C SER A 138 2.21 -11.13 11.49
N GLU A 139 3.07 -11.45 12.46
CA GLU A 139 3.28 -10.64 13.65
C GLU A 139 3.92 -9.27 13.31
N ALA A 140 4.88 -9.25 12.37
CA ALA A 140 5.48 -8.00 11.89
C ALA A 140 4.45 -7.08 11.22
N LEU A 141 3.51 -7.64 10.44
CA LEU A 141 2.44 -6.87 9.82
C LEU A 141 1.48 -6.31 10.86
N GLU A 142 1.10 -7.10 11.85
CA GLU A 142 0.20 -6.68 12.95
C GLU A 142 0.85 -5.56 13.78
N LYS A 143 2.09 -5.75 14.22
CA LYS A 143 2.86 -4.74 14.97
C LYS A 143 3.13 -3.48 14.17
N GLY A 144 3.38 -3.60 12.87
CA GLY A 144 3.55 -2.44 11.99
C GLY A 144 2.26 -1.66 11.75
N MET A 145 1.11 -2.34 11.80
CA MET A 145 -0.20 -1.70 11.64
C MET A 145 -0.64 -0.95 12.92
N ALA A 146 -0.23 -1.38 14.10
CA ALA A 146 -0.66 -0.79 15.36
C ALA A 146 -0.33 0.72 15.48
N PRO A 147 0.90 1.21 15.21
CA PRO A 147 1.20 2.65 15.24
C PRO A 147 0.41 3.46 14.20
N LEU A 148 0.10 2.86 13.03
CA LEU A 148 -0.74 3.51 12.02
C LEU A 148 -2.20 3.63 12.50
N ARG A 149 -2.75 2.62 13.16
CA ARG A 149 -4.08 2.67 13.77
C ARG A 149 -4.16 3.76 14.83
N GLU A 150 -3.16 3.83 15.71
CA GLU A 150 -3.07 4.87 16.75
C GLU A 150 -2.95 6.28 16.16
N PHE A 151 -2.31 6.44 15.00
CA PHE A 151 -2.27 7.71 14.27
C PHE A 151 -3.62 8.04 13.63
N MET A 152 -4.25 7.07 12.95
CA MET A 152 -5.49 7.31 12.22
C MET A 152 -6.69 7.56 13.12
N TYR A 153 -6.81 6.84 14.23
CA TYR A 153 -8.01 6.87 15.08
C TYR A 153 -8.35 8.29 15.60
N PRO A 154 -7.42 9.05 16.21
CA PRO A 154 -7.72 10.40 16.69
C PRO A 154 -8.06 11.41 15.58
N GLN A 155 -7.66 11.11 14.35
CA GLN A 155 -7.93 11.94 13.17
C GLN A 155 -9.28 11.60 12.51
N THR A 156 -9.86 10.45 12.88
CA THR A 156 -11.11 9.95 12.29
C THR A 156 -12.30 10.47 13.09
N GLN A 157 -13.32 11.01 12.40
CA GLN A 157 -14.55 11.45 13.03
C GLN A 157 -15.42 10.25 13.40
N VAL A 158 -15.98 10.23 14.59
CA VAL A 158 -16.85 9.16 15.11
C VAL A 158 -17.96 8.81 14.13
N LYS A 159 -18.65 9.81 13.58
CA LYS A 159 -19.73 9.59 12.59
C LYS A 159 -19.29 8.86 11.31
N ASP A 160 -18.02 9.00 10.92
CA ASP A 160 -17.51 8.30 9.74
C ASP A 160 -17.17 6.85 10.10
N VAL A 161 -16.72 6.58 11.34
CA VAL A 161 -16.57 5.21 11.85
C VAL A 161 -17.93 4.53 11.95
N GLU A 162 -18.92 5.16 12.59
CA GLU A 162 -20.28 4.64 12.73
C GLU A 162 -20.88 4.27 11.39
N LEU A 163 -20.75 5.15 10.39
CA LEU A 163 -21.25 4.90 9.04
C LEU A 163 -20.66 3.62 8.43
N PHE A 164 -19.34 3.42 8.52
CA PHE A 164 -18.71 2.24 7.95
C PHE A 164 -18.90 0.98 8.80
N MET A 165 -19.08 1.11 10.12
CA MET A 165 -19.50 -0.01 10.98
C MET A 165 -20.91 -0.47 10.62
N ASP A 166 -21.85 0.45 10.44
CA ASP A 166 -23.22 0.14 9.99
C ASP A 166 -23.23 -0.56 8.63
N ILE A 167 -22.45 -0.05 7.66
CA ILE A 167 -22.32 -0.67 6.33
C ILE A 167 -21.74 -2.09 6.45
N ALA A 168 -20.79 -2.30 7.36
CA ALA A 168 -20.18 -3.59 7.60
C ALA A 168 -21.08 -4.54 8.44
N GLY A 169 -22.18 -4.06 9.01
CA GLY A 169 -23.07 -4.82 9.89
C GLY A 169 -22.41 -5.18 11.22
N LEU A 170 -21.51 -4.34 11.72
CA LEU A 170 -20.76 -4.54 12.95
C LEU A 170 -21.25 -3.57 14.03
N GLU A 171 -21.35 -4.05 15.26
CA GLU A 171 -21.57 -3.19 16.42
C GLU A 171 -20.23 -2.60 16.90
N TRP A 172 -20.25 -1.36 17.40
CA TRP A 172 -19.07 -0.68 17.92
C TRP A 172 -19.34 -0.08 19.29
N ASP A 173 -18.49 -0.41 20.24
CA ASP A 173 -18.59 0.06 21.63
C ASP A 173 -17.84 1.40 21.87
N GLY A 174 -17.17 1.95 20.85
CA GLY A 174 -16.41 3.18 20.93
C GLY A 174 -14.92 2.99 21.17
N THR A 175 -14.40 1.74 21.20
CA THR A 175 -12.97 1.47 21.37
C THR A 175 -12.25 1.31 20.03
N LEU A 176 -10.94 1.62 20.00
CA LEU A 176 -10.10 1.44 18.82
C LEU A 176 -9.93 -0.04 18.46
N GLU A 177 -9.87 -0.91 19.48
CA GLU A 177 -9.58 -2.33 19.31
C GLU A 177 -10.67 -3.04 18.50
N ASP A 178 -11.92 -2.65 18.68
CA ASP A 178 -13.06 -3.26 17.99
C ASP A 178 -13.23 -2.81 16.53
N ILE A 179 -12.50 -1.78 16.08
CA ILE A 179 -12.60 -1.30 14.70
C ILE A 179 -11.67 -2.12 13.81
N PRO A 180 -12.18 -2.91 12.87
CA PRO A 180 -11.33 -3.60 11.90
C PRO A 180 -10.67 -2.60 10.93
N ASN A 181 -9.49 -2.96 10.41
CA ASN A 181 -8.76 -2.10 9.46
C ASN A 181 -9.58 -1.79 8.19
N SER A 182 -10.45 -2.71 7.78
CA SER A 182 -11.37 -2.53 6.65
C SER A 182 -12.39 -1.41 6.85
N VAL A 183 -12.65 -1.03 8.10
CA VAL A 183 -13.52 0.07 8.49
C VAL A 183 -12.71 1.32 8.81
N LEU A 184 -11.64 1.18 9.60
CA LEU A 184 -10.84 2.32 10.05
C LEU A 184 -10.20 3.09 8.88
N VAL A 185 -9.62 2.39 7.91
CA VAL A 185 -8.93 3.03 6.78
C VAL A 185 -9.88 3.89 5.93
N PRO A 186 -11.03 3.40 5.43
CA PRO A 186 -11.95 4.24 4.67
C PRO A 186 -12.58 5.35 5.52
N SER A 187 -12.89 5.10 6.80
CA SER A 187 -13.41 6.13 7.72
C SER A 187 -12.40 7.26 7.89
N PHE A 188 -11.13 6.93 8.11
CA PHE A 188 -10.03 7.89 8.17
C PHE A 188 -9.93 8.71 6.89
N MET A 189 -9.94 8.07 5.72
CA MET A 189 -9.83 8.77 4.44
C MET A 189 -10.96 9.78 4.23
N ILE A 190 -12.21 9.40 4.53
CA ILE A 190 -13.36 10.32 4.42
C ILE A 190 -13.22 11.48 5.41
N SER A 191 -12.80 11.21 6.64
CA SER A 191 -12.54 12.23 7.66
C SER A 191 -11.42 13.20 7.25
N GLU A 192 -10.34 12.69 6.65
CA GLU A 192 -9.23 13.50 6.11
C GLU A 192 -9.68 14.39 4.96
N LEU A 193 -10.42 13.85 4.01
CA LEU A 193 -10.99 14.60 2.89
C LEU A 193 -11.90 15.72 3.40
N ARG A 194 -12.83 15.42 4.29
CA ARG A 194 -13.75 16.39 4.88
C ARG A 194 -13.00 17.51 5.59
N THR A 195 -12.02 17.16 6.42
CA THR A 195 -11.20 18.12 7.16
C THR A 195 -10.38 18.99 6.20
N ALA A 196 -9.77 18.38 5.18
CA ALA A 196 -9.00 19.11 4.19
C ALA A 196 -9.85 20.10 3.38
N PHE A 197 -11.06 19.70 2.97
CA PHE A 197 -12.01 20.58 2.28
C PHE A 197 -12.48 21.71 3.19
N TRP A 198 -12.75 21.43 4.47
CA TRP A 198 -13.14 22.45 5.43
C TRP A 198 -12.04 23.51 5.63
N ILE A 199 -10.79 23.06 5.85
CA ILE A 199 -9.63 23.94 5.97
C ILE A 199 -9.44 24.74 4.69
N GLY A 200 -9.48 24.08 3.52
CA GLY A 200 -9.36 24.71 2.23
C GLY A 200 -10.40 25.79 1.98
N PHE A 201 -11.65 25.52 2.33
CA PHE A 201 -12.73 26.48 2.25
C PHE A 201 -12.51 27.70 3.17
N MET A 202 -12.08 27.46 4.40
CA MET A 202 -11.76 28.56 5.34
C MET A 202 -10.62 29.46 4.85
N ILE A 203 -9.61 28.86 4.19
CA ILE A 203 -8.53 29.64 3.57
C ILE A 203 -9.05 30.44 2.37
N TYR A 204 -9.98 29.89 1.59
CA TYR A 204 -10.45 30.50 0.35
C TYR A 204 -11.38 31.70 0.57
N ILE A 205 -12.20 31.69 1.63
CA ILE A 205 -13.17 32.75 1.94
C ILE A 205 -12.57 34.15 1.97
N PRO A 206 -11.48 34.44 2.73
CA PRO A 206 -10.94 35.79 2.82
C PRO A 206 -10.47 36.34 1.46
N PHE A 207 -9.94 35.47 0.59
CA PHE A 207 -9.50 35.88 -0.73
C PHE A 207 -10.67 36.22 -1.67
N ILE A 208 -11.77 35.43 -1.63
CA ILE A 208 -12.99 35.79 -2.37
C ILE A 208 -13.54 37.14 -1.93
N VAL A 209 -13.58 37.40 -0.62
CA VAL A 209 -14.08 38.68 -0.09
C VAL A 209 -13.22 39.84 -0.58
N ILE A 210 -11.90 39.71 -0.57
CA ILE A 210 -10.97 40.71 -1.09
C ILE A 210 -11.21 40.95 -2.58
N ASP A 211 -11.30 39.88 -3.37
CA ASP A 211 -11.55 39.96 -4.82
C ASP A 211 -12.88 40.65 -5.13
N MET A 212 -13.96 40.34 -4.40
CA MET A 212 -15.25 41.01 -4.54
C MET A 212 -15.19 42.50 -4.20
N VAL A 213 -14.52 42.87 -3.11
CA VAL A 213 -14.37 44.27 -2.71
C VAL A 213 -13.57 45.06 -3.75
N VAL A 214 -12.44 44.49 -4.20
CA VAL A 214 -11.62 45.12 -5.24
C VAL A 214 -12.39 45.28 -6.55
N ALA A 215 -13.09 44.22 -6.99
CA ALA A 215 -13.90 44.27 -8.21
C ALA A 215 -15.00 45.32 -8.11
N SER A 216 -15.69 45.46 -6.98
CA SER A 216 -16.75 46.44 -6.79
C SER A 216 -16.26 47.87 -6.67
N THR A 217 -15.02 48.07 -6.24
CA THR A 217 -14.42 49.43 -6.15
C THR A 217 -13.79 49.92 -7.44
N LEU A 218 -13.41 48.98 -8.34
CA LEU A 218 -12.79 49.32 -9.63
C LEU A 218 -13.82 49.40 -10.77
N MET A 219 -15.07 48.97 -10.57
CA MET A 219 -16.16 49.04 -11.55
C MET A 219 -16.98 50.33 -11.34
#